data_7e46c3c8d8c0fbe6315a78158d585949
#
_entry.id   7e46c3c8d8c0fbe6315a78158d585949
#
_cell.length_a   1.000
_cell.length_b   1.000
_cell.length_c   1.000
_cell.angle_alpha   90.00
_cell.angle_beta   90.00
_cell.angle_gamma   90.00
#
_symmetry.space_group_name_H-M   'P 1'
#
loop_
_entity.id
_entity.type
_entity.pdbx_description
1 polymer ?
#
loop_
_entity_poly.entity_id
_entity_poly.type
_entity_poly.pdbx_seq_one_letter_code
_entity_poly.pdbx_strand_id
1 'polypeptide(L)'
;MSRKMPAHLRKLGQGLAPDAAAGAPAEQLREPLAASVRFRLSVPATSANLGPGYDTLGLALEWRDEIEVSAAPRRDPEKPAVHVVVDGEGADQLPTDASHLVITAVERILAAKGYWLPDLQVNAQNAIPHSRGLGSSAAAITTAVLTAHQLVPGGLSAEEQLQIGSRIEGHPDNYVPALRGSVAVSWQAADTPEPLFKTAPLTPHPEVTCVLAVPNSVQSTQAARDLLPVSVPHEQAAKNSSRAALLVHAITTEPALLLDATEDYLHQEYRRQAFPASMALVDQLRGAGYAAVISGAGPAVLVLTEASRAASCAELMGRFAAETGFDDTFSPKSLPIARTGATVEVLR
;
A
#
# COMPACT_ATOMS: atom_id res chain seq x y z
N MET A 1 14.03 27.83 1.88
CA MET A 1 13.63 27.25 3.19
C MET A 1 13.49 25.75 2.98
N SER A 2 14.43 24.97 3.51
CA SER A 2 14.42 23.49 3.40
C SER A 2 13.18 22.93 4.12
N ARG A 3 12.20 22.40 3.39
CA ARG A 3 11.05 21.70 3.96
C ARG A 3 11.56 20.39 4.58
N LYS A 4 11.47 20.29 5.91
CA LYS A 4 11.84 19.06 6.63
C LYS A 4 10.93 17.91 6.19
N MET A 5 11.54 16.82 5.78
CA MET A 5 10.86 15.55 5.45
C MET A 5 9.87 15.15 6.58
N PRO A 6 8.61 14.78 6.28
CA PRO A 6 7.64 14.34 7.26
C PRO A 6 8.18 13.22 8.17
N ALA A 7 7.78 13.21 9.45
CA ALA A 7 8.34 12.31 10.46
C ALA A 7 8.17 10.80 10.14
N HIS A 8 7.08 10.43 9.47
CA HIS A 8 6.83 9.05 9.01
C HIS A 8 7.83 8.61 7.94
N LEU A 9 8.23 9.52 7.03
CA LEU A 9 9.25 9.22 6.02
C LEU A 9 10.66 9.07 6.61
N ARG A 10 10.93 9.66 7.80
CA ARG A 10 12.22 9.46 8.50
C ARG A 10 12.33 8.06 9.13
N LYS A 11 11.21 7.46 9.59
CA LYS A 11 11.18 6.09 10.14
C LYS A 11 11.31 5.03 9.05
N LEU A 12 10.81 5.29 7.82
CA LEU A 12 11.02 4.42 6.66
C LEU A 12 12.51 4.16 6.36
N GLY A 13 13.40 4.97 6.91
CA GLY A 13 14.84 4.84 6.74
C GLY A 13 15.59 3.97 7.75
N GLN A 14 14.93 3.54 8.83
CA GLN A 14 15.64 2.81 9.89
C GLN A 14 15.65 1.29 9.66
N GLY A 15 14.73 0.75 8.84
CA GLY A 15 14.65 -0.68 8.53
C GLY A 15 15.63 -1.19 7.47
N LEU A 16 16.42 -0.32 6.85
CA LEU A 16 17.50 -0.66 5.92
C LEU A 16 18.86 -0.16 6.43
N ALA A 17 19.06 -0.07 7.75
CA ALA A 17 20.39 0.15 8.26
C ALA A 17 21.28 -1.02 7.79
N PRO A 18 22.45 -0.75 7.15
CA PRO A 18 23.42 -1.81 6.92
C PRO A 18 23.77 -2.39 8.29
N ASP A 19 23.88 -3.72 8.35
CA ASP A 19 24.33 -4.42 9.54
C ASP A 19 25.46 -3.66 10.23
N ALA A 20 25.23 -3.19 11.45
CA ALA A 20 26.23 -2.51 12.26
C ALA A 20 27.37 -3.49 12.67
N ALA A 21 27.32 -4.77 12.26
CA ALA A 21 28.30 -5.81 12.54
C ALA A 21 29.13 -6.25 11.31
N ALA A 22 28.67 -5.96 10.08
CA ALA A 22 29.53 -6.09 8.89
C ALA A 22 29.83 -4.65 8.44
N GLY A 23 31.06 -4.20 8.60
CA GLY A 23 31.47 -2.85 8.21
C GLY A 23 30.89 -2.49 6.84
N ALA A 24 30.10 -1.41 6.77
CA ALA A 24 29.57 -0.94 5.51
C ALA A 24 30.71 -0.90 4.50
N PRO A 25 30.59 -1.51 3.31
CA PRO A 25 31.63 -1.37 2.31
C PRO A 25 31.84 0.13 2.11
N ALA A 26 33.09 0.57 2.25
CA ALA A 26 33.45 1.95 2.07
C ALA A 26 32.83 2.43 0.75
N GLU A 27 32.40 3.66 0.69
CA GLU A 27 31.76 4.31 -0.49
C GLU A 27 32.54 4.05 -1.81
N GLN A 28 33.81 3.73 -1.67
CA GLN A 28 34.77 3.43 -2.75
C GLN A 28 34.56 2.07 -3.45
N LEU A 29 33.68 1.16 -2.98
CA LEU A 29 33.50 -0.19 -3.52
C LEU A 29 32.17 -0.38 -4.28
N ARG A 30 31.40 0.70 -4.52
CA ARG A 30 30.14 0.57 -5.28
C ARG A 30 30.39 0.58 -6.78
N GLU A 31 29.64 -0.23 -7.50
CA GLU A 31 29.72 -0.31 -8.96
C GLU A 31 28.71 0.63 -9.65
N PRO A 32 29.06 1.22 -10.79
CA PRO A 32 28.14 2.00 -11.60
C PRO A 32 27.21 1.09 -12.40
N LEU A 33 26.06 1.62 -12.84
CA LEU A 33 25.21 0.97 -13.83
C LEU A 33 25.98 0.86 -15.15
N ALA A 34 25.96 -0.34 -15.78
CA ALA A 34 26.74 -0.60 -16.99
C ALA A 34 26.09 -0.08 -18.28
N ALA A 35 24.76 -0.02 -18.35
CA ALA A 35 24.01 0.37 -19.55
C ALA A 35 22.74 1.15 -19.22
N SER A 36 22.24 1.92 -20.16
CA SER A 36 20.95 2.58 -20.05
C SER A 36 19.81 1.57 -20.15
N VAL A 37 18.78 1.77 -19.34
CA VAL A 37 17.53 0.99 -19.39
C VAL A 37 16.33 1.91 -19.33
N ARG A 38 15.24 1.49 -19.97
CA ARG A 38 13.95 2.20 -19.92
C ARG A 38 12.84 1.17 -19.77
N PHE A 39 11.91 1.41 -18.85
CA PHE A 39 10.80 0.50 -18.60
C PHE A 39 9.60 1.25 -18.05
N ARG A 40 8.44 0.61 -18.15
CA ARG A 40 7.19 1.08 -17.57
C ARG A 40 6.75 0.12 -16.49
N LEU A 41 6.23 0.70 -15.41
CA LEU A 41 5.63 -0.01 -14.30
C LEU A 41 4.14 0.36 -14.23
N SER A 42 3.30 -0.64 -13.96
CA SER A 42 1.89 -0.45 -13.65
C SER A 42 1.63 -1.06 -12.27
N VAL A 43 1.24 -0.24 -11.29
CA VAL A 43 1.18 -0.65 -9.88
C VAL A 43 -0.23 -0.44 -9.34
N PRO A 44 -0.90 -1.48 -8.82
CA PRO A 44 -2.27 -1.37 -8.34
C PRO A 44 -2.37 -0.68 -6.97
N ALA A 45 -3.49 0.00 -6.74
CA ALA A 45 -3.95 0.39 -5.41
C ALA A 45 -4.20 -0.84 -4.54
N THR A 46 -4.22 -0.65 -3.23
CA THR A 46 -4.48 -1.72 -2.27
C THR A 46 -5.39 -1.27 -1.15
N SER A 47 -6.06 -2.24 -0.54
CA SER A 47 -6.76 -2.06 0.73
C SER A 47 -6.25 -3.09 1.72
N ALA A 48 -5.87 -2.63 2.89
CA ALA A 48 -5.36 -3.45 3.98
C ALA A 48 -6.38 -3.62 5.09
N ASN A 49 -6.11 -4.51 6.01
CA ASN A 49 -6.91 -4.87 7.19
C ASN A 49 -8.21 -5.60 6.86
N LEU A 50 -8.99 -5.17 5.90
CA LEU A 50 -10.26 -5.77 5.45
C LEU A 50 -11.25 -6.05 6.60
N GLY A 51 -11.28 -5.17 7.61
CA GLY A 51 -11.95 -5.39 8.89
C GLY A 51 -11.04 -6.12 9.87
N PRO A 52 -11.28 -7.39 10.25
CA PRO A 52 -10.62 -8.06 11.36
C PRO A 52 -9.17 -8.50 11.08
N GLY A 53 -8.69 -8.39 9.83
CA GLY A 53 -7.36 -8.82 9.42
C GLY A 53 -6.26 -7.77 9.63
N TYR A 54 -6.29 -7.04 10.73
CA TYR A 54 -5.37 -5.97 11.06
C TYR A 54 -3.89 -6.36 10.88
N ASP A 55 -3.13 -5.54 10.12
CA ASP A 55 -1.71 -5.75 9.77
C ASP A 55 -1.39 -7.12 9.13
N THR A 56 -2.43 -7.85 8.62
CA THR A 56 -2.30 -9.23 8.13
C THR A 56 -2.93 -9.42 6.75
N LEU A 57 -4.19 -8.97 6.56
CA LEU A 57 -4.93 -9.17 5.33
C LEU A 57 -4.91 -7.94 4.45
N GLY A 58 -4.68 -8.15 3.16
CA GLY A 58 -4.77 -7.08 2.18
C GLY A 58 -5.17 -7.61 0.80
N LEU A 59 -5.66 -6.70 -0.03
CA LEU A 59 -6.02 -6.99 -1.41
C LEU A 59 -5.58 -5.88 -2.36
N ALA A 60 -5.37 -6.25 -3.62
CA ALA A 60 -5.10 -5.33 -4.71
C ALA A 60 -6.38 -4.93 -5.43
N LEU A 61 -6.47 -3.67 -5.85
CA LEU A 61 -7.60 -3.10 -6.55
C LEU A 61 -7.21 -2.70 -7.98
N GLU A 62 -8.11 -2.90 -8.94
CA GLU A 62 -7.85 -2.53 -10.34
C GLU A 62 -8.00 -1.02 -10.54
N TRP A 63 -7.09 -0.31 -9.90
CA TRP A 63 -6.89 1.13 -10.00
C TRP A 63 -5.39 1.39 -9.88
N ARG A 64 -4.73 1.83 -10.95
CA ARG A 64 -3.27 1.74 -11.06
C ARG A 64 -2.60 3.07 -11.28
N ASP A 65 -1.43 3.22 -10.66
CA ASP A 65 -0.43 4.20 -11.07
C ASP A 65 0.40 3.65 -12.21
N GLU A 66 0.72 4.51 -13.18
CA GLU A 66 1.59 4.20 -14.32
C GLU A 66 2.88 5.01 -14.22
N ILE A 67 4.02 4.32 -14.19
CA ILE A 67 5.31 4.95 -13.97
C ILE A 67 6.30 4.56 -15.07
N GLU A 68 6.86 5.55 -15.75
CA GLU A 68 7.95 5.32 -16.69
C GLU A 68 9.28 5.71 -16.04
N VAL A 69 10.23 4.80 -16.11
CA VAL A 69 11.58 4.98 -15.54
C VAL A 69 12.61 4.88 -16.65
N SER A 70 13.52 5.87 -16.69
CA SER A 70 14.71 5.84 -17.54
C SER A 70 15.93 5.99 -16.64
N ALA A 71 16.87 5.06 -16.75
CA ALA A 71 18.13 5.09 -16.01
C ALA A 71 19.31 5.01 -17.00
N ALA A 72 20.37 5.77 -16.69
CA ALA A 72 21.61 5.78 -17.46
C ALA A 72 22.82 5.83 -16.53
N PRO A 73 24.01 5.37 -16.98
CA PRO A 73 25.23 5.57 -16.24
C PRO A 73 25.41 7.03 -15.86
N ARG A 74 25.94 7.31 -14.65
CA ARG A 74 26.17 8.68 -14.19
C ARG A 74 27.03 9.45 -15.17
N ARG A 75 26.61 10.67 -15.49
CA ARG A 75 27.46 11.65 -16.21
C ARG A 75 28.48 12.29 -15.29
N ASP A 76 28.05 12.59 -14.06
CA ASP A 76 28.92 13.07 -12.98
C ASP A 76 29.16 11.92 -11.99
N PRO A 77 30.40 11.44 -11.84
CA PRO A 77 30.72 10.36 -10.91
C PRO A 77 30.35 10.67 -9.44
N GLU A 78 30.37 11.95 -9.06
CA GLU A 78 30.12 12.35 -7.67
C GLU A 78 28.63 12.50 -7.35
N LYS A 79 27.79 12.85 -8.36
CA LYS A 79 26.37 13.14 -8.13
C LYS A 79 25.47 12.64 -9.25
N PRO A 80 24.44 11.81 -8.94
CA PRO A 80 23.45 11.41 -9.95
C PRO A 80 22.57 12.59 -10.36
N ALA A 81 22.23 12.67 -11.63
CA ALA A 81 21.16 13.52 -12.11
C ALA A 81 19.82 12.83 -11.87
N VAL A 82 18.99 13.42 -11.02
CA VAL A 82 17.66 12.87 -10.69
C VAL A 82 16.60 13.88 -11.10
N HIS A 83 15.58 13.39 -11.83
CA HIS A 83 14.43 14.17 -12.24
C HIS A 83 13.15 13.36 -12.07
N VAL A 84 12.17 13.92 -11.36
CA VAL A 84 10.87 13.29 -11.14
C VAL A 84 9.79 14.23 -11.64
N VAL A 85 8.91 13.70 -12.48
CA VAL A 85 7.68 14.37 -12.92
C VAL A 85 6.50 13.58 -12.38
N VAL A 86 5.57 14.27 -11.77
CA VAL A 86 4.33 13.67 -11.23
C VAL A 86 3.15 14.38 -11.86
N ASP A 87 2.28 13.63 -12.50
CA ASP A 87 0.98 14.05 -13.00
C ASP A 87 -0.13 13.35 -12.20
N GLY A 88 -1.27 14.03 -12.00
CA GLY A 88 -2.40 13.50 -11.27
C GLY A 88 -2.29 13.67 -9.75
N GLU A 89 -2.54 12.62 -8.97
CA GLU A 89 -2.57 12.69 -7.51
C GLU A 89 -1.19 13.06 -6.94
N GLY A 90 -1.16 14.11 -6.12
CA GLY A 90 0.06 14.59 -5.47
C GLY A 90 1.00 15.44 -6.34
N ALA A 91 0.64 15.82 -7.56
CA ALA A 91 1.50 16.56 -8.49
C ALA A 91 2.08 17.86 -7.88
N ASP A 92 1.26 18.60 -7.11
CA ASP A 92 1.67 19.84 -6.46
C ASP A 92 2.30 19.67 -5.06
N GLN A 93 2.38 18.43 -4.55
CA GLN A 93 2.75 18.14 -3.16
C GLN A 93 4.02 17.29 -3.04
N LEU A 94 4.26 16.40 -4.00
CA LEU A 94 5.38 15.47 -3.95
C LEU A 94 6.68 16.15 -4.38
N PRO A 95 7.83 15.78 -3.79
CA PRO A 95 9.14 16.24 -4.25
C PRO A 95 9.42 15.79 -5.70
N THR A 96 10.08 16.64 -6.47
CA THR A 96 10.49 16.37 -7.86
C THR A 96 12.00 16.12 -8.01
N ASP A 97 12.68 15.92 -6.89
CA ASP A 97 14.14 15.73 -6.80
C ASP A 97 14.51 14.43 -6.08
N ALA A 98 15.78 14.30 -5.69
CA ALA A 98 16.30 13.13 -4.99
C ALA A 98 15.64 12.84 -3.62
N SER A 99 14.87 13.77 -3.06
CA SER A 99 14.09 13.54 -1.84
C SER A 99 12.77 12.81 -2.05
N HIS A 100 12.38 12.55 -3.30
CA HIS A 100 11.19 11.76 -3.62
C HIS A 100 11.28 10.35 -3.07
N LEU A 101 10.18 9.81 -2.50
CA LEU A 101 10.16 8.51 -1.82
C LEU A 101 10.71 7.38 -2.70
N VAL A 102 10.28 7.29 -3.95
CA VAL A 102 10.79 6.28 -4.89
C VAL A 102 12.30 6.36 -5.04
N ILE A 103 12.84 7.58 -5.22
CA ILE A 103 14.28 7.78 -5.43
C ILE A 103 15.08 7.38 -4.18
N THR A 104 14.65 7.85 -3.01
CA THR A 104 15.34 7.53 -1.74
C THR A 104 15.31 6.04 -1.43
N ALA A 105 14.21 5.35 -1.77
CA ALA A 105 14.11 3.91 -1.60
C ALA A 105 15.00 3.16 -2.60
N VAL A 106 14.99 3.54 -3.89
CA VAL A 106 15.89 2.96 -4.91
C VAL A 106 17.34 3.11 -4.50
N GLU A 107 17.76 4.32 -4.10
CA GLU A 107 19.14 4.59 -3.68
C GLU A 107 19.60 3.67 -2.54
N ARG A 108 18.75 3.49 -1.52
CA ARG A 108 19.04 2.61 -0.38
C ARG A 108 19.16 1.14 -0.78
N ILE A 109 18.25 0.67 -1.63
CA ILE A 109 18.28 -0.71 -2.12
C ILE A 109 19.54 -0.96 -2.94
N LEU A 110 19.87 -0.06 -3.87
CA LEU A 110 21.09 -0.15 -4.68
C LEU A 110 22.34 -0.09 -3.81
N ALA A 111 22.40 0.82 -2.83
CA ALA A 111 23.52 0.93 -1.90
C ALA A 111 23.72 -0.36 -1.09
N ALA A 112 22.64 -0.98 -0.60
CA ALA A 112 22.69 -2.27 0.10
C ALA A 112 23.17 -3.42 -0.79
N LYS A 113 23.02 -3.28 -2.12
CA LYS A 113 23.50 -4.23 -3.13
C LYS A 113 24.88 -3.90 -3.69
N GLY A 114 25.52 -2.83 -3.22
CA GLY A 114 26.85 -2.43 -3.67
C GLY A 114 26.87 -1.62 -4.98
N TYR A 115 25.75 -0.96 -5.32
CA TYR A 115 25.64 -0.16 -6.53
C TYR A 115 25.41 1.34 -6.21
N TRP A 116 25.86 2.20 -7.12
CA TRP A 116 25.53 3.61 -7.11
C TRP A 116 24.13 3.86 -7.69
N LEU A 117 23.41 4.86 -7.17
CA LEU A 117 22.23 5.39 -7.86
C LEU A 117 22.66 5.94 -9.23
N PRO A 118 22.13 5.48 -10.37
CA PRO A 118 22.44 6.04 -11.69
C PRO A 118 21.81 7.43 -11.89
N ASP A 119 22.06 8.07 -13.04
CA ASP A 119 21.18 9.14 -13.52
C ASP A 119 19.79 8.54 -13.73
N LEU A 120 18.75 9.14 -13.13
CA LEU A 120 17.42 8.56 -13.07
C LEU A 120 16.34 9.60 -13.39
N GLN A 121 15.50 9.29 -14.36
CA GLN A 121 14.28 10.03 -14.63
C GLN A 121 13.07 9.13 -14.33
N VAL A 122 12.11 9.67 -13.59
CA VAL A 122 10.85 9.02 -13.23
C VAL A 122 9.70 9.92 -13.67
N ASN A 123 8.83 9.42 -14.53
CA ASN A 123 7.60 10.08 -14.94
C ASN A 123 6.43 9.26 -14.40
N ALA A 124 5.74 9.78 -13.41
CA ALA A 124 4.63 9.11 -12.73
C ALA A 124 3.29 9.74 -13.12
N GLN A 125 2.35 8.92 -13.56
CA GLN A 125 0.93 9.25 -13.70
C GLN A 125 0.20 8.61 -12.52
N ASN A 126 0.04 9.38 -11.45
CA ASN A 126 -0.57 8.90 -10.22
C ASN A 126 -2.09 9.00 -10.30
N ALA A 127 -2.76 7.86 -10.24
CA ALA A 127 -4.22 7.77 -10.18
C ALA A 127 -4.71 7.41 -8.77
N ILE A 128 -3.85 6.84 -7.93
CA ILE A 128 -4.20 6.37 -6.57
C ILE A 128 -4.25 7.55 -5.61
N PRO A 129 -5.41 7.84 -4.99
CA PRO A 129 -5.54 8.94 -4.04
C PRO A 129 -4.61 8.80 -2.83
N HIS A 130 -3.86 9.86 -2.54
CA HIS A 130 -2.90 9.88 -1.45
C HIS A 130 -3.57 10.06 -0.08
N SER A 131 -3.04 9.41 0.96
CA SER A 131 -3.50 9.57 2.37
C SER A 131 -4.98 9.25 2.58
N ARG A 132 -5.51 8.29 1.83
CA ARG A 132 -6.91 7.85 1.91
C ARG A 132 -7.09 6.35 2.18
N GLY A 133 -6.02 5.67 2.61
CA GLY A 133 -6.09 4.24 2.92
C GLY A 133 -6.13 3.32 1.69
N LEU A 134 -5.58 3.79 0.55
CA LEU A 134 -5.55 3.06 -0.73
C LEU A 134 -4.15 2.58 -1.14
N GLY A 135 -3.21 2.53 -0.20
CA GLY A 135 -1.90 1.94 -0.42
C GLY A 135 -0.95 2.74 -1.33
N SER A 136 -1.13 4.06 -1.46
CA SER A 136 -0.25 4.91 -2.29
C SER A 136 1.24 4.83 -1.87
N SER A 137 1.54 4.71 -0.55
CA SER A 137 2.91 4.47 -0.05
C SER A 137 3.44 3.12 -0.53
N ALA A 138 2.65 2.07 -0.40
CA ALA A 138 3.00 0.72 -0.86
C ALA A 138 3.21 0.67 -2.38
N ALA A 139 2.43 1.43 -3.16
CA ALA A 139 2.63 1.56 -4.61
C ALA A 139 3.98 2.22 -4.93
N ALA A 140 4.34 3.30 -4.21
CA ALA A 140 5.65 3.96 -4.37
C ALA A 140 6.81 3.04 -3.97
N ILE A 141 6.69 2.28 -2.88
CA ILE A 141 7.71 1.30 -2.45
C ILE A 141 7.82 0.15 -3.45
N THR A 142 6.69 -0.35 -3.97
CA THR A 142 6.68 -1.38 -5.02
C THR A 142 7.40 -0.88 -6.28
N THR A 143 7.11 0.36 -6.68
CA THR A 143 7.82 1.03 -7.78
C THR A 143 9.33 1.05 -7.54
N ALA A 144 9.76 1.41 -6.33
CA ALA A 144 11.18 1.49 -5.99
C ALA A 144 11.86 0.11 -5.99
N VAL A 145 11.22 -0.92 -5.41
CA VAL A 145 11.76 -2.29 -5.37
C VAL A 145 11.89 -2.86 -6.78
N LEU A 146 10.88 -2.68 -7.62
CA LEU A 146 10.91 -3.17 -9.01
C LEU A 146 11.88 -2.36 -9.88
N THR A 147 12.02 -1.05 -9.63
CA THR A 147 13.08 -0.24 -10.26
C THR A 147 14.46 -0.77 -9.89
N ALA A 148 14.73 -1.01 -8.62
CA ALA A 148 16.00 -1.59 -8.18
C ALA A 148 16.22 -3.00 -8.77
N HIS A 149 15.17 -3.82 -8.86
CA HIS A 149 15.23 -5.12 -9.54
C HIS A 149 15.70 -5.01 -11.00
N GLN A 150 15.24 -4.00 -11.74
CA GLN A 150 15.68 -3.79 -13.12
C GLN A 150 17.11 -3.25 -13.23
N LEU A 151 17.61 -2.59 -12.19
CA LEU A 151 18.93 -1.95 -12.19
C LEU A 151 20.05 -2.85 -11.65
N VAL A 152 19.74 -3.78 -10.74
CA VAL A 152 20.72 -4.71 -10.17
C VAL A 152 21.01 -5.83 -11.18
N PRO A 153 22.27 -6.11 -11.54
CA PRO A 153 22.62 -7.24 -12.38
C PRO A 153 22.09 -8.57 -11.81
N GLY A 154 21.34 -9.30 -12.63
CA GLY A 154 20.65 -10.52 -12.20
C GLY A 154 19.35 -10.30 -11.44
N GLY A 155 19.00 -9.07 -11.14
CA GLY A 155 17.77 -8.70 -10.45
C GLY A 155 17.76 -9.00 -8.96
N LEU A 156 16.59 -8.78 -8.34
CA LEU A 156 16.29 -9.19 -6.96
C LEU A 156 15.43 -10.46 -7.00
N SER A 157 15.75 -11.47 -6.20
CA SER A 157 14.88 -12.64 -6.05
C SER A 157 13.50 -12.25 -5.50
N ALA A 158 12.50 -13.11 -5.69
CA ALA A 158 11.15 -12.88 -5.17
C ALA A 158 11.11 -12.74 -3.63
N GLU A 159 12.01 -13.45 -2.95
CA GLU A 159 12.16 -13.33 -1.50
C GLU A 159 12.79 -11.99 -1.11
N GLU A 160 13.85 -11.55 -1.78
CA GLU A 160 14.44 -10.23 -1.54
C GLU A 160 13.45 -9.10 -1.78
N GLN A 161 12.67 -9.16 -2.86
CA GLN A 161 11.61 -8.19 -3.11
C GLN A 161 10.61 -8.15 -1.95
N LEU A 162 10.13 -9.32 -1.47
CA LEU A 162 9.22 -9.40 -0.34
C LEU A 162 9.80 -8.76 0.92
N GLN A 163 11.03 -9.16 1.29
CA GLN A 163 11.65 -8.70 2.53
C GLN A 163 11.97 -7.20 2.49
N ILE A 164 12.56 -6.72 1.40
CA ILE A 164 12.97 -5.31 1.24
C ILE A 164 11.74 -4.39 1.34
N GLY A 165 10.71 -4.63 0.54
CA GLY A 165 9.56 -3.74 0.52
C GLY A 165 8.73 -3.80 1.80
N SER A 166 8.54 -5.00 2.39
CA SER A 166 7.82 -5.14 3.66
C SER A 166 8.54 -4.45 4.82
N ARG A 167 9.89 -4.47 4.84
CA ARG A 167 10.68 -3.75 5.85
C ARG A 167 10.61 -2.23 5.66
N ILE A 168 10.63 -1.75 4.43
CA ILE A 168 10.52 -0.31 4.13
C ILE A 168 9.13 0.21 4.53
N GLU A 169 8.06 -0.50 4.20
CA GLU A 169 6.68 -0.11 4.56
C GLU A 169 6.43 -0.30 6.06
N GLY A 170 7.08 -1.27 6.69
CA GLY A 170 6.90 -1.62 8.10
C GLY A 170 5.79 -2.65 8.35
N HIS A 171 4.96 -2.92 7.36
CA HIS A 171 3.92 -3.94 7.38
C HIS A 171 3.63 -4.43 5.94
N PRO A 172 3.34 -5.74 5.76
CA PRO A 172 3.25 -6.34 4.44
C PRO A 172 1.87 -6.23 3.77
N ASP A 173 0.83 -5.88 4.50
CA ASP A 173 -0.59 -6.02 4.15
C ASP A 173 -1.04 -5.14 2.96
N ASN A 174 -0.37 -4.01 2.69
CA ASN A 174 -0.52 -3.22 1.46
C ASN A 174 0.54 -3.59 0.42
N TYR A 175 1.80 -3.70 0.86
CA TYR A 175 2.91 -3.92 -0.07
C TYR A 175 2.80 -5.24 -0.84
N VAL A 176 2.45 -6.34 -0.16
CA VAL A 176 2.34 -7.65 -0.81
C VAL A 176 1.26 -7.68 -1.89
N PRO A 177 0.03 -7.21 -1.66
CA PRO A 177 -0.96 -7.10 -2.73
C PRO A 177 -0.54 -6.16 -3.86
N ALA A 178 0.12 -5.03 -3.57
CA ALA A 178 0.65 -4.16 -4.62
C ALA A 178 1.68 -4.90 -5.49
N LEU A 179 2.58 -5.66 -4.88
CA LEU A 179 3.62 -6.39 -5.59
C LEU A 179 3.09 -7.61 -6.35
N ARG A 180 2.18 -8.41 -5.76
CA ARG A 180 1.79 -9.73 -6.26
C ARG A 180 0.35 -9.81 -6.79
N GLY A 181 -0.50 -8.84 -6.46
CA GLY A 181 -1.92 -8.85 -6.78
C GLY A 181 -2.75 -9.71 -5.84
N SER A 182 -4.03 -9.83 -6.19
CA SER A 182 -5.00 -10.68 -5.53
C SER A 182 -5.24 -10.29 -4.06
N VAL A 183 -5.54 -11.28 -3.22
CA VAL A 183 -5.67 -11.18 -1.77
C VAL A 183 -4.50 -11.92 -1.14
N ALA A 184 -3.98 -11.43 -0.03
CA ALA A 184 -2.89 -12.10 0.67
C ALA A 184 -3.10 -12.08 2.18
N VAL A 185 -2.74 -13.18 2.81
CA VAL A 185 -2.44 -13.25 4.25
C VAL A 185 -0.93 -13.05 4.39
N SER A 186 -0.51 -12.09 5.18
CA SER A 186 0.90 -11.80 5.40
C SER A 186 1.18 -11.70 6.90
N TRP A 187 2.35 -12.12 7.33
CA TRP A 187 2.70 -12.10 8.75
C TRP A 187 4.21 -11.97 8.96
N GLN A 188 4.59 -11.49 10.13
CA GLN A 188 5.96 -11.54 10.60
C GLN A 188 6.25 -12.94 11.17
N ALA A 189 7.26 -13.63 10.63
CA ALA A 189 7.52 -15.03 10.96
C ALA A 189 8.30 -15.24 12.25
N ALA A 190 9.07 -14.24 12.69
CA ALA A 190 9.85 -14.30 13.93
C ALA A 190 10.09 -12.89 14.47
N ASP A 191 10.15 -12.77 15.81
CA ASP A 191 10.58 -11.58 16.51
C ASP A 191 12.12 -11.56 16.56
N THR A 192 12.72 -11.17 15.45
CA THR A 192 14.15 -10.97 15.30
C THR A 192 14.45 -9.49 15.17
N PRO A 193 15.70 -9.02 15.44
CA PRO A 193 16.09 -7.63 15.21
C PRO A 193 15.77 -7.16 13.78
N GLU A 194 15.87 -8.08 12.81
CA GLU A 194 15.38 -7.89 11.46
C GLU A 194 14.09 -8.70 11.25
N PRO A 195 12.92 -8.05 11.07
CA PRO A 195 11.67 -8.76 10.87
C PRO A 195 11.73 -9.58 9.57
N LEU A 196 11.33 -10.85 9.66
CA LEU A 196 11.18 -11.75 8.54
C LEU A 196 9.69 -11.86 8.19
N PHE A 197 9.32 -11.41 6.99
CA PHE A 197 7.94 -11.45 6.52
C PHE A 197 7.66 -12.67 5.67
N LYS A 198 6.47 -13.23 5.84
CA LYS A 198 5.94 -14.32 5.01
C LYS A 198 4.56 -13.95 4.48
N THR A 199 4.16 -14.61 3.40
CA THR A 199 2.87 -14.39 2.78
C THR A 199 2.31 -15.66 2.19
N ALA A 200 0.99 -15.79 2.25
CA ALA A 200 0.20 -16.82 1.58
C ALA A 200 -0.81 -16.12 0.65
N PRO A 201 -0.73 -16.34 -0.67
CA PRO A 201 -1.70 -15.78 -1.60
C PRO A 201 -3.04 -16.49 -1.46
N LEU A 202 -4.12 -15.73 -1.60
CA LEU A 202 -5.49 -16.23 -1.66
C LEU A 202 -6.09 -15.93 -3.03
N THR A 203 -6.84 -16.88 -3.57
CA THR A 203 -7.65 -16.66 -4.77
C THR A 203 -9.07 -16.26 -4.35
N PRO A 204 -9.48 -15.01 -4.58
CA PRO A 204 -10.83 -14.58 -4.22
C PRO A 204 -11.88 -15.30 -5.08
N HIS A 205 -13.05 -15.55 -4.49
CA HIS A 205 -14.20 -16.11 -5.22
C HIS A 205 -14.52 -15.22 -6.43
N PRO A 206 -14.86 -15.78 -7.60
CA PRO A 206 -15.06 -15.02 -8.84
C PRO A 206 -16.14 -13.94 -8.74
N GLU A 207 -17.14 -14.14 -7.91
CA GLU A 207 -18.25 -13.19 -7.71
C GLU A 207 -17.88 -12.02 -6.79
N VAL A 208 -16.78 -12.11 -6.02
CA VAL A 208 -16.38 -11.03 -5.12
C VAL A 208 -15.77 -9.87 -5.89
N THR A 209 -16.33 -8.71 -5.65
CA THR A 209 -15.86 -7.41 -6.16
C THR A 209 -15.84 -6.38 -5.04
N CYS A 210 -15.28 -5.21 -5.33
CA CYS A 210 -15.13 -4.12 -4.38
C CYS A 210 -15.94 -2.89 -4.82
N VAL A 211 -16.52 -2.18 -3.85
CA VAL A 211 -17.01 -0.82 -4.04
C VAL A 211 -16.30 0.06 -3.01
N LEU A 212 -15.64 1.11 -3.50
CA LEU A 212 -14.95 2.10 -2.67
C LEU A 212 -15.79 3.36 -2.56
N ALA A 213 -15.80 3.97 -1.38
CA ALA A 213 -16.19 5.35 -1.18
C ALA A 213 -14.95 6.13 -0.74
N VAL A 214 -14.46 7.00 -1.61
CA VAL A 214 -13.24 7.79 -1.37
C VAL A 214 -13.66 9.19 -0.93
N PRO A 215 -13.38 9.60 0.32
CA PRO A 215 -13.72 10.93 0.81
C PRO A 215 -12.73 11.99 0.33
N ASN A 216 -13.15 13.26 0.39
CA ASN A 216 -12.25 14.39 0.12
C ASN A 216 -11.25 14.62 1.25
N SER A 217 -11.60 14.25 2.49
CA SER A 217 -10.71 14.33 3.65
C SER A 217 -9.49 13.40 3.52
N VAL A 218 -8.40 13.76 4.19
CA VAL A 218 -7.14 13.00 4.21
C VAL A 218 -6.79 12.60 5.63
N GLN A 219 -6.17 11.43 5.79
CA GLN A 219 -5.74 10.92 7.09
C GLN A 219 -4.30 10.39 7.02
N SER A 220 -3.49 10.79 7.99
CA SER A 220 -2.16 10.22 8.16
C SER A 220 -2.26 8.83 8.80
N THR A 221 -1.57 7.84 8.23
CA THR A 221 -1.50 6.47 8.78
C THR A 221 -0.96 6.45 10.21
N GLN A 222 0.03 7.30 10.52
CA GLN A 222 0.59 7.40 11.88
C GLN A 222 -0.44 7.95 12.86
N ALA A 223 -1.14 9.02 12.51
CA ALA A 223 -2.18 9.58 13.39
C ALA A 223 -3.31 8.57 13.65
N ALA A 224 -3.69 7.78 12.64
CA ALA A 224 -4.67 6.71 12.81
C ALA A 224 -4.16 5.55 13.71
N ARG A 225 -2.85 5.25 13.69
CA ARG A 225 -2.24 4.24 14.58
C ARG A 225 -2.16 4.73 16.03
N ASP A 226 -1.90 6.00 16.25
CA ASP A 226 -1.75 6.61 17.58
C ASP A 226 -3.08 6.61 18.37
N LEU A 227 -4.22 6.40 17.71
CA LEU A 227 -5.54 6.25 18.35
C LEU A 227 -5.82 4.84 18.89
N LEU A 228 -5.00 3.87 18.55
CA LEU A 228 -5.24 2.49 18.98
C LEU A 228 -4.85 2.29 20.45
N PRO A 229 -5.65 1.49 21.21
CA PRO A 229 -5.31 1.18 22.59
C PRO A 229 -4.07 0.26 22.66
N VAL A 230 -3.35 0.34 23.77
CA VAL A 230 -2.21 -0.55 24.03
C VAL A 230 -2.64 -2.01 24.20
N SER A 231 -3.89 -2.24 24.63
CA SER A 231 -4.46 -3.58 24.81
C SER A 231 -5.95 -3.56 24.53
N VAL A 232 -6.48 -4.71 24.12
CA VAL A 232 -7.92 -4.94 23.93
C VAL A 232 -8.40 -6.02 24.91
N PRO A 233 -9.69 -6.03 25.33
CA PRO A 233 -10.25 -7.09 26.13
C PRO A 233 -10.10 -8.45 25.44
N HIS A 234 -9.78 -9.50 26.22
CA HIS A 234 -9.57 -10.86 25.69
C HIS A 234 -10.80 -11.37 24.91
N GLU A 235 -12.02 -11.02 25.33
CA GLU A 235 -13.25 -11.35 24.60
C GLU A 235 -13.28 -10.73 23.20
N GLN A 236 -12.88 -9.47 23.06
CA GLN A 236 -12.79 -8.80 21.75
C GLN A 236 -11.72 -9.44 20.88
N ALA A 237 -10.55 -9.77 21.44
CA ALA A 237 -9.50 -10.48 20.73
C ALA A 237 -9.99 -11.85 20.20
N ALA A 238 -10.73 -12.61 21.01
CA ALA A 238 -11.31 -13.89 20.62
C ALA A 238 -12.35 -13.74 19.49
N LYS A 239 -13.24 -12.73 19.59
CA LYS A 239 -14.19 -12.40 18.53
C LYS A 239 -13.47 -12.05 17.23
N ASN A 240 -12.47 -11.17 17.31
CA ASN A 240 -11.69 -10.76 16.14
C ASN A 240 -10.98 -11.94 15.47
N SER A 241 -10.40 -12.85 16.28
CA SER A 241 -9.76 -14.07 15.77
C SER A 241 -10.73 -14.93 14.96
N SER A 242 -11.97 -15.10 15.44
CA SER A 242 -13.00 -15.85 14.72
C SER A 242 -13.40 -15.18 13.40
N ARG A 243 -13.50 -13.83 13.38
CA ARG A 243 -13.84 -13.07 12.18
C ARG A 243 -12.71 -13.10 11.15
N ALA A 244 -11.47 -12.94 11.57
CA ALA A 244 -10.32 -13.05 10.67
C ALA A 244 -10.21 -14.43 10.00
N ALA A 245 -10.44 -15.51 10.76
CA ALA A 245 -10.49 -16.86 10.19
C ALA A 245 -11.67 -17.04 9.22
N LEU A 246 -12.85 -16.51 9.59
CA LEU A 246 -14.04 -16.56 8.74
C LEU A 246 -13.84 -15.79 7.43
N LEU A 247 -13.15 -14.63 7.49
CA LEU A 247 -12.93 -13.79 6.31
C LEU A 247 -12.10 -14.50 5.23
N VAL A 248 -11.11 -15.32 5.61
CA VAL A 248 -10.36 -16.12 4.66
C VAL A 248 -11.27 -17.08 3.91
N HIS A 249 -12.20 -17.74 4.62
CA HIS A 249 -13.18 -18.63 3.99
C HIS A 249 -14.20 -17.84 3.15
N ALA A 250 -14.75 -16.76 3.69
CA ALA A 250 -15.77 -15.96 3.03
C ALA A 250 -15.28 -15.38 1.69
N ILE A 251 -14.09 -14.80 1.67
CA ILE A 251 -13.55 -14.15 0.47
C ILE A 251 -13.14 -15.15 -0.62
N THR A 252 -12.81 -16.38 -0.25
CA THR A 252 -12.33 -17.41 -1.20
C THR A 252 -13.41 -18.42 -1.63
N THR A 253 -14.40 -18.70 -0.77
CA THR A 253 -15.28 -19.87 -0.92
C THR A 253 -16.76 -19.52 -0.80
N GLU A 254 -17.15 -18.71 0.20
CA GLU A 254 -18.55 -18.46 0.53
C GLU A 254 -18.85 -16.98 0.77
N PRO A 255 -19.02 -16.16 -0.30
CA PRO A 255 -19.21 -14.71 -0.20
C PRO A 255 -20.42 -14.27 0.63
N ALA A 256 -21.42 -15.12 0.81
CA ALA A 256 -22.60 -14.86 1.65
C ALA A 256 -22.22 -14.57 3.12
N LEU A 257 -21.06 -15.02 3.57
CA LEU A 257 -20.54 -14.80 4.93
C LEU A 257 -19.73 -13.51 5.10
N LEU A 258 -19.52 -12.72 4.04
CA LEU A 258 -18.67 -11.52 4.07
C LEU A 258 -19.13 -10.48 5.11
N LEU A 259 -20.44 -10.30 5.28
CA LEU A 259 -20.97 -9.34 6.25
C LEU A 259 -20.53 -9.66 7.68
N ASP A 260 -20.68 -10.89 8.12
CA ASP A 260 -20.24 -11.34 9.45
C ASP A 260 -18.73 -11.39 9.55
N ALA A 261 -18.07 -11.86 8.48
CA ALA A 261 -16.61 -12.04 8.43
C ALA A 261 -15.82 -10.73 8.50
N THR A 262 -16.43 -9.61 8.13
CA THR A 262 -15.76 -8.28 8.12
C THR A 262 -16.00 -7.46 9.39
N GLU A 263 -16.62 -8.04 10.44
CA GLU A 263 -16.68 -7.37 11.75
C GLU A 263 -15.28 -7.25 12.35
N ASP A 264 -14.96 -6.05 12.83
CA ASP A 264 -13.67 -5.73 13.46
C ASP A 264 -13.84 -5.35 14.93
N TYR A 265 -12.93 -5.83 15.75
CA TYR A 265 -12.89 -5.58 17.20
C TYR A 265 -11.54 -5.00 17.65
N LEU A 266 -10.62 -4.68 16.70
CA LEU A 266 -9.24 -4.27 17.03
C LEU A 266 -8.93 -2.82 16.69
N HIS A 267 -9.53 -2.23 15.64
CA HIS A 267 -9.00 -0.96 15.16
C HIS A 267 -10.01 0.08 14.70
N GLN A 268 -11.08 -0.27 13.98
CA GLN A 268 -11.95 0.72 13.31
C GLN A 268 -12.69 1.60 14.33
N GLU A 269 -13.28 0.99 15.35
CA GLU A 269 -14.06 1.72 16.34
C GLU A 269 -13.19 2.71 17.15
N TYR A 270 -11.97 2.34 17.46
CA TYR A 270 -11.04 3.24 18.17
C TYR A 270 -10.63 4.45 17.32
N ARG A 271 -10.75 4.34 15.99
CA ARG A 271 -10.47 5.41 15.04
C ARG A 271 -11.69 6.23 14.64
N ARG A 272 -12.88 5.91 15.13
CA ARG A 272 -14.15 6.58 14.76
C ARG A 272 -14.07 8.10 14.84
N GLN A 273 -13.40 8.65 15.82
CA GLN A 273 -13.27 10.11 16.01
C GLN A 273 -12.39 10.78 14.94
N ALA A 274 -11.50 10.05 14.30
CA ALA A 274 -10.63 10.59 13.27
C ALA A 274 -11.35 10.78 11.91
N PHE A 275 -12.35 9.94 11.64
CA PHE A 275 -13.12 9.99 10.40
C PHE A 275 -14.60 9.62 10.65
N PRO A 276 -15.34 10.49 11.36
CA PRO A 276 -16.71 10.20 11.80
C PRO A 276 -17.67 9.97 10.62
N ALA A 277 -17.51 10.71 9.51
CA ALA A 277 -18.32 10.51 8.31
C ALA A 277 -18.13 9.11 7.69
N SER A 278 -16.88 8.66 7.57
CA SER A 278 -16.59 7.33 7.05
C SER A 278 -17.16 6.21 7.93
N MET A 279 -17.05 6.36 9.26
CA MET A 279 -17.63 5.38 10.19
C MET A 279 -19.15 5.38 10.17
N ALA A 280 -19.79 6.53 10.02
CA ALA A 280 -21.25 6.63 9.83
C ALA A 280 -21.69 5.95 8.52
N LEU A 281 -20.91 6.13 7.43
CA LEU A 281 -21.15 5.41 6.18
C LEU A 281 -20.99 3.89 6.33
N VAL A 282 -19.98 3.43 7.07
CA VAL A 282 -19.81 2.01 7.40
C VAL A 282 -21.04 1.48 8.13
N ASP A 283 -21.52 2.19 9.17
CA ASP A 283 -22.70 1.79 9.95
C ASP A 283 -23.96 1.70 9.06
N GLN A 284 -24.19 2.67 8.18
CA GLN A 284 -25.33 2.67 7.25
C GLN A 284 -25.25 1.51 6.26
N LEU A 285 -24.09 1.28 5.66
CA LEU A 285 -23.89 0.20 4.69
C LEU A 285 -24.04 -1.18 5.34
N ARG A 286 -23.47 -1.37 6.55
CA ARG A 286 -23.63 -2.61 7.29
C ARG A 286 -25.09 -2.84 7.70
N GLY A 287 -25.81 -1.79 8.12
CA GLY A 287 -27.26 -1.85 8.39
C GLY A 287 -28.09 -2.23 7.14
N ALA A 288 -27.60 -1.93 5.94
CA ALA A 288 -28.17 -2.35 4.67
C ALA A 288 -27.69 -3.73 4.17
N GLY A 289 -26.91 -4.46 4.97
CA GLY A 289 -26.42 -5.81 4.66
C GLY A 289 -25.19 -5.85 3.71
N TYR A 290 -24.40 -4.80 3.69
CA TYR A 290 -23.13 -4.77 2.94
C TYR A 290 -21.92 -4.96 3.88
N ALA A 291 -20.95 -5.73 3.43
CA ALA A 291 -19.70 -5.97 4.16
C ALA A 291 -18.76 -4.76 4.05
N ALA A 292 -19.12 -3.67 4.74
CA ALA A 292 -18.40 -2.41 4.73
C ALA A 292 -17.34 -2.35 5.83
N VAL A 293 -16.15 -1.85 5.49
CA VAL A 293 -15.01 -1.66 6.37
C VAL A 293 -14.25 -0.39 6.01
N ILE A 294 -13.42 0.09 6.92
CA ILE A 294 -12.43 1.12 6.60
C ILE A 294 -11.30 0.50 5.79
N SER A 295 -10.92 1.13 4.70
CA SER A 295 -9.78 0.72 3.86
C SER A 295 -8.46 1.11 4.52
N GLY A 296 -7.64 0.15 4.90
CA GLY A 296 -6.34 0.37 5.53
C GLY A 296 -6.43 1.23 6.80
N ALA A 297 -5.74 2.37 6.81
CA ALA A 297 -5.80 3.35 7.89
C ALA A 297 -6.96 4.36 7.75
N GLY A 298 -7.72 4.27 6.67
CA GLY A 298 -8.80 5.19 6.32
C GLY A 298 -8.28 6.47 5.63
N PRO A 299 -9.18 7.43 5.36
CA PRO A 299 -10.61 7.43 5.65
C PRO A 299 -11.51 6.76 4.59
N ALA A 300 -10.99 6.21 3.49
CA ALA A 300 -11.82 5.53 2.50
C ALA A 300 -12.57 4.33 3.11
N VAL A 301 -13.78 4.09 2.61
CA VAL A 301 -14.61 2.93 2.96
C VAL A 301 -14.58 1.93 1.83
N LEU A 302 -14.27 0.68 2.15
CA LEU A 302 -14.33 -0.45 1.24
C LEU A 302 -15.54 -1.31 1.56
N VAL A 303 -16.26 -1.74 0.53
CA VAL A 303 -17.26 -2.80 0.61
C VAL A 303 -16.79 -3.99 -0.20
N LEU A 304 -16.74 -5.15 0.43
CA LEU A 304 -16.64 -6.44 -0.26
C LEU A 304 -18.04 -6.94 -0.56
N THR A 305 -18.37 -7.20 -1.81
CA THR A 305 -19.71 -7.59 -2.21
C THR A 305 -19.69 -8.47 -3.46
N GLU A 306 -20.82 -9.03 -3.81
CA GLU A 306 -21.02 -9.70 -5.08
C GLU A 306 -21.22 -8.67 -6.20
N ALA A 307 -20.77 -8.99 -7.42
CA ALA A 307 -20.87 -8.11 -8.58
C ALA A 307 -22.32 -7.68 -8.88
N SER A 308 -23.28 -8.53 -8.62
CA SER A 308 -24.73 -8.26 -8.77
C SER A 308 -25.24 -7.13 -7.85
N ARG A 309 -24.59 -6.90 -6.71
CA ARG A 309 -24.97 -5.91 -5.69
C ARG A 309 -24.14 -4.62 -5.75
N ALA A 310 -23.07 -4.58 -6.57
CA ALA A 310 -22.14 -3.47 -6.60
C ALA A 310 -22.78 -2.13 -7.00
N ALA A 311 -23.68 -2.14 -7.99
CA ALA A 311 -24.35 -0.93 -8.46
C ALA A 311 -25.24 -0.31 -7.36
N SER A 312 -26.07 -1.09 -6.70
CA SER A 312 -26.93 -0.61 -5.61
C SER A 312 -26.13 -0.15 -4.38
N CYS A 313 -25.00 -0.79 -4.11
CA CYS A 313 -24.06 -0.33 -3.09
C CYS A 313 -23.50 1.07 -3.43
N ALA A 314 -23.02 1.27 -4.66
CA ALA A 314 -22.50 2.57 -5.11
C ALA A 314 -23.56 3.68 -5.07
N GLU A 315 -24.79 3.39 -5.43
CA GLU A 315 -25.91 4.33 -5.31
C GLU A 315 -26.17 4.74 -3.86
N LEU A 316 -26.15 3.77 -2.93
CA LEU A 316 -26.33 4.04 -1.50
C LEU A 316 -25.20 4.94 -0.96
N MET A 317 -23.94 4.64 -1.31
CA MET A 317 -22.79 5.48 -0.97
C MET A 317 -22.93 6.91 -1.53
N GLY A 318 -23.37 7.05 -2.78
CA GLY A 318 -23.53 8.36 -3.45
C GLY A 318 -24.58 9.25 -2.81
N ARG A 319 -25.61 8.69 -2.17
CA ARG A 319 -26.67 9.46 -1.48
C ARG A 319 -26.30 9.84 -0.05
N PHE A 320 -25.33 9.19 0.55
CA PHE A 320 -24.99 9.32 1.98
C PHE A 320 -24.76 10.78 2.41
N ALA A 321 -23.92 11.54 1.70
CA ALA A 321 -23.59 12.91 2.08
C ALA A 321 -24.83 13.84 2.05
N ALA A 322 -25.70 13.66 1.04
CA ALA A 322 -26.93 14.44 0.91
C ALA A 322 -27.95 14.11 2.01
N GLU A 323 -27.96 12.88 2.51
CA GLU A 323 -28.92 12.40 3.51
C GLU A 323 -28.49 12.71 4.96
N THR A 324 -27.18 12.81 5.21
CA THR A 324 -26.64 12.89 6.58
C THR A 324 -26.10 14.26 6.97
N GLY A 325 -25.88 15.16 6.01
CA GLY A 325 -25.37 16.51 6.27
C GLY A 325 -23.90 16.57 6.69
N PHE A 326 -23.12 15.50 6.47
CA PHE A 326 -21.66 15.57 6.58
C PHE A 326 -21.08 16.42 5.45
N ASP A 327 -20.09 17.26 5.77
CA ASP A 327 -19.38 18.08 4.77
C ASP A 327 -18.47 17.24 3.85
N ASP A 328 -18.12 16.01 4.26
CA ASP A 328 -17.26 15.11 3.50
C ASP A 328 -18.05 14.43 2.38
N THR A 329 -17.63 14.64 1.16
CA THR A 329 -18.24 14.03 -0.02
C THR A 329 -17.48 12.79 -0.39
N PHE A 330 -18.21 11.72 -0.72
CA PHE A 330 -17.66 10.45 -1.13
C PHE A 330 -17.84 10.23 -2.63
N SER A 331 -16.78 9.82 -3.31
CA SER A 331 -16.83 9.40 -4.71
C SER A 331 -16.88 7.87 -4.79
N PRO A 332 -18.06 7.27 -5.06
CA PRO A 332 -18.18 5.82 -5.19
C PRO A 332 -17.46 5.31 -6.44
N LYS A 333 -16.73 4.22 -6.30
CA LYS A 333 -16.04 3.56 -7.40
C LYS A 333 -16.12 2.04 -7.26
N SER A 334 -16.74 1.38 -8.22
CA SER A 334 -16.75 -0.08 -8.30
C SER A 334 -15.48 -0.56 -8.99
N LEU A 335 -14.75 -1.46 -8.36
CA LEU A 335 -13.45 -1.96 -8.83
C LEU A 335 -13.36 -3.47 -8.62
N PRO A 336 -12.91 -4.23 -9.61
CA PRO A 336 -12.55 -5.61 -9.36
C PRO A 336 -11.28 -5.71 -8.50
N ILE A 337 -11.11 -6.86 -7.84
CA ILE A 337 -9.84 -7.22 -7.23
C ILE A 337 -8.83 -7.45 -8.36
N ALA A 338 -7.71 -6.72 -8.33
CA ALA A 338 -6.62 -6.88 -9.30
C ALA A 338 -5.95 -8.24 -9.10
N ARG A 339 -6.12 -9.16 -10.02
CA ARG A 339 -5.57 -10.52 -9.92
C ARG A 339 -4.06 -10.56 -10.13
N THR A 340 -3.51 -9.57 -10.83
CA THR A 340 -2.07 -9.37 -11.03
C THR A 340 -1.60 -8.17 -10.24
N GLY A 341 -0.46 -8.29 -9.59
CA GLY A 341 0.22 -7.18 -8.92
C GLY A 341 0.86 -6.20 -9.90
N ALA A 342 1.92 -5.57 -9.43
CA ALA A 342 2.70 -4.68 -10.28
C ALA A 342 3.32 -5.43 -11.47
N THR A 343 3.32 -4.78 -12.62
CA THR A 343 3.92 -5.31 -13.85
C THR A 343 5.04 -4.41 -14.34
N VAL A 344 6.01 -4.98 -15.04
CA VAL A 344 7.13 -4.26 -15.65
C VAL A 344 7.16 -4.60 -17.13
N GLU A 345 7.20 -3.57 -17.97
CA GLU A 345 7.40 -3.65 -19.40
C GLU A 345 8.71 -2.96 -19.78
N VAL A 346 9.69 -3.70 -20.29
CA VAL A 346 10.95 -3.11 -20.77
C VAL A 346 10.70 -2.44 -22.11
N LEU A 347 11.02 -1.15 -22.20
CA LEU A 347 10.87 -0.35 -23.40
C LEU A 347 12.17 -0.39 -24.22
N ARG A 348 12.06 -0.55 -25.52
CA ARG A 348 13.20 -0.61 -26.45
C ARG A 348 13.67 0.78 -26.87
#